data_0ab58a6ab0723f9e5935b7b0eda44706
#
_entry.id   0ab58a6ab0723f9e5935b7b0eda44706
#
_cell.length_a   1.000
_cell.length_b   1.000
_cell.length_c   1.000
_cell.angle_alpha   90.00
_cell.angle_beta   90.00
_cell.angle_gamma   90.00
#
_symmetry.space_group_name_H-M   'P 1'
#
loop_
_entity.id
_entity.type
_entity.pdbx_description
1 polymer ?
#
loop_
_entity_poly.entity_id
_entity_poly.type
_entity_poly.pdbx_seq_one_letter_code
_entity_poly.pdbx_strand_id
1 'polypeptide(L)'
;MNTNEDAVDFINSIKAQHRKAKHNVYAYILRKDNIIRYSDDGEPQGTAGVPVLDVLKKQGLTDVCCVVTRYFGGILLGGGGLVRAYSHCAAITVEAAGVLNMYECISAGLVMNYDLYGKVSYVLPDFGVKQLDSDFGDSVKLTVNVKKELYKPLCEKLTDITCGKTVSYTHLTLPTIA
;
A
#
# COMPACT_ATOMS: atom_id res chain seq x y z
N MET A 1 7.14 -3.20 -1.26
CA MET A 1 7.96 -4.19 -1.97
C MET A 1 7.34 -4.41 -3.33
N ASN A 2 8.10 -4.24 -4.41
CA ASN A 2 7.48 -4.11 -5.75
C ASN A 2 7.88 -5.24 -6.71
N THR A 3 8.98 -5.92 -6.45
CA THR A 3 9.51 -6.97 -7.32
C THR A 3 9.82 -8.26 -6.57
N ASN A 4 9.95 -9.36 -7.32
CA ASN A 4 10.35 -10.64 -6.74
C ASN A 4 11.78 -10.58 -6.20
N GLU A 5 12.66 -9.84 -6.87
CA GLU A 5 14.05 -9.62 -6.48
C GLU A 5 14.10 -8.90 -5.12
N ASP A 6 13.33 -7.83 -4.92
CA ASP A 6 13.23 -7.13 -3.63
C ASP A 6 12.82 -8.08 -2.49
N ALA A 7 11.86 -8.99 -2.76
CA ALA A 7 11.40 -9.96 -1.76
C ALA A 7 12.49 -10.96 -1.40
N VAL A 8 13.21 -11.49 -2.39
CA VAL A 8 14.31 -12.44 -2.20
C VAL A 8 15.47 -11.78 -1.44
N ASP A 9 15.83 -10.55 -1.80
CA ASP A 9 16.90 -9.81 -1.14
C ASP A 9 16.55 -9.51 0.33
N PHE A 10 15.30 -9.14 0.60
CA PHE A 10 14.82 -8.96 1.97
C PHE A 10 14.91 -10.27 2.78
N ILE A 11 14.42 -11.39 2.25
CA ILE A 11 14.51 -12.70 2.89
C ILE A 11 15.97 -13.06 3.18
N ASN A 12 16.86 -12.87 2.22
CA ASN A 12 18.28 -13.16 2.37
C ASN A 12 18.95 -12.27 3.41
N SER A 13 18.56 -10.99 3.50
CA SER A 13 19.06 -10.07 4.51
C SER A 13 18.69 -10.52 5.92
N ILE A 14 17.44 -10.97 6.13
CA ILE A 14 16.98 -11.51 7.42
C ILE A 14 17.73 -12.81 7.76
N LYS A 15 17.87 -13.73 6.79
CA LYS A 15 18.66 -14.96 6.99
C LYS A 15 20.11 -14.65 7.37
N ALA A 16 20.73 -13.64 6.78
CA ALA A 16 22.08 -13.22 7.11
C ALA A 16 22.20 -12.61 8.51
N GLN A 17 21.20 -11.86 8.97
CA GLN A 17 21.16 -11.31 10.33
C GLN A 17 20.93 -12.40 11.38
N HIS A 18 20.14 -13.42 11.06
CA HIS A 18 19.72 -14.48 11.98
C HIS A 18 20.35 -15.85 11.66
N ARG A 19 21.63 -15.88 11.36
CA ARG A 19 22.36 -17.11 10.96
C ARG A 19 22.27 -18.29 11.96
N LYS A 20 22.01 -17.99 13.23
CA LYS A 20 21.84 -19.01 14.29
C LYS A 20 20.40 -19.53 14.40
N ALA A 21 19.46 -18.91 13.71
CA ALA A 21 18.08 -19.38 13.68
C ALA A 21 17.98 -20.65 12.85
N LYS A 22 17.14 -21.58 13.28
CA LYS A 22 16.93 -22.85 12.59
C LYS A 22 16.00 -22.70 11.40
N HIS A 23 15.03 -21.80 11.48
CA HIS A 23 14.01 -21.57 10.46
C HIS A 23 13.78 -20.07 10.26
N ASN A 24 13.75 -19.65 9.01
CA ASN A 24 13.34 -18.30 8.56
C ASN A 24 12.19 -18.47 7.55
N VAL A 25 11.04 -18.78 8.10
CA VAL A 25 9.80 -19.00 7.35
C VAL A 25 9.36 -17.70 6.71
N TYR A 26 8.90 -17.73 5.47
CA TYR A 26 8.44 -16.53 4.80
C TYR A 26 7.20 -16.76 3.97
N ALA A 27 6.47 -15.67 3.74
CA ALA A 27 5.44 -15.55 2.72
C ALA A 27 5.45 -14.14 2.14
N TYR A 28 5.22 -14.01 0.83
CA TYR A 28 5.03 -12.73 0.18
C TYR A 28 3.97 -12.76 -0.91
N ILE A 29 3.36 -11.62 -1.12
CA ILE A 29 2.33 -11.37 -2.12
C ILE A 29 2.73 -10.09 -2.85
N LEU A 30 2.87 -10.17 -4.18
CA LEU A 30 3.17 -9.02 -5.03
C LEU A 30 2.03 -8.85 -6.03
N ARG A 31 1.53 -7.62 -6.15
CA ARG A 31 0.46 -7.28 -7.08
C ARG A 31 0.94 -7.38 -8.53
N LYS A 32 2.16 -6.91 -8.81
CA LYS A 32 2.78 -7.06 -10.11
C LYS A 32 2.97 -8.56 -10.39
N ASP A 33 2.56 -8.99 -11.56
CA ASP A 33 2.62 -10.38 -12.02
C ASP A 33 1.87 -11.40 -11.14
N ASN A 34 1.06 -10.92 -10.19
CA ASN A 34 0.25 -11.73 -9.28
C ASN A 34 1.04 -12.85 -8.58
N ILE A 35 2.24 -12.50 -8.10
CA ILE A 35 3.18 -13.46 -7.49
C ILE A 35 2.78 -13.73 -6.05
N ILE A 36 2.60 -15.01 -5.71
CA ILE A 36 2.40 -15.49 -4.35
C ILE A 36 3.43 -16.59 -4.09
N ARG A 37 4.24 -16.43 -3.03
CA ARG A 37 5.25 -17.43 -2.63
C ARG A 37 5.28 -17.56 -1.12
N TYR A 38 5.63 -18.75 -0.67
CA TYR A 38 5.89 -19.06 0.74
C TYR A 38 6.89 -20.20 0.87
N SER A 39 7.46 -20.35 2.08
CA SER A 39 8.33 -21.47 2.42
C SER A 39 8.23 -21.77 3.91
N ASP A 40 8.17 -23.04 4.23
CA ASP A 40 8.25 -23.53 5.62
C ASP A 40 9.70 -23.54 6.15
N ASP A 41 10.71 -23.36 5.29
CA ASP A 41 12.14 -23.29 5.61
C ASP A 41 12.60 -24.40 6.60
N GLY A 42 12.16 -25.64 6.34
CA GLY A 42 12.51 -26.82 7.12
C GLY A 42 11.59 -27.11 8.32
N GLU A 43 10.55 -26.35 8.57
CA GLU A 43 9.45 -26.78 9.44
C GLU A 43 8.60 -27.86 8.72
N PRO A 44 7.78 -28.65 9.44
CA PRO A 44 6.87 -29.60 8.83
C PRO A 44 5.98 -28.94 7.79
N GLN A 45 5.78 -29.60 6.66
CA GLN A 45 5.06 -29.06 5.50
C GLN A 45 3.69 -28.48 5.88
N GLY A 46 3.45 -27.22 5.47
CA GLY A 46 2.18 -26.50 5.65
C GLY A 46 1.92 -25.99 7.08
N THR A 47 2.88 -26.15 8.00
CA THR A 47 2.67 -25.72 9.40
C THR A 47 3.20 -24.33 9.71
N ALA A 48 3.91 -23.70 8.77
CA ALA A 48 4.57 -22.43 9.00
C ALA A 48 4.33 -21.40 7.87
N GLY A 49 4.78 -21.67 6.66
CA GLY A 49 4.68 -20.73 5.54
C GLY A 49 3.24 -20.47 5.10
N VAL A 50 2.41 -21.51 5.04
CA VAL A 50 0.98 -21.39 4.72
C VAL A 50 0.24 -20.57 5.77
N PRO A 51 0.38 -20.81 7.09
CA PRO A 51 -0.19 -19.97 8.13
C PRO A 51 0.18 -18.48 8.04
N VAL A 52 1.44 -18.17 7.71
CA VAL A 52 1.88 -16.78 7.47
C VAL A 52 1.17 -16.18 6.25
N LEU A 53 1.14 -16.91 5.14
CA LEU A 53 0.46 -16.48 3.92
C LEU A 53 -1.04 -16.22 4.13
N ASP A 54 -1.71 -17.08 4.91
CA ASP A 54 -3.14 -16.95 5.19
C ASP A 54 -3.45 -15.68 5.97
N VAL A 55 -2.57 -15.26 6.89
CA VAL A 55 -2.72 -13.97 7.59
C VAL A 55 -2.67 -12.81 6.60
N LEU A 56 -1.67 -12.79 5.69
CA LEU A 56 -1.54 -11.74 4.68
C LEU A 56 -2.77 -11.68 3.75
N LYS A 57 -3.25 -12.84 3.31
CA LYS A 57 -4.45 -12.95 2.45
C LYS A 57 -5.72 -12.49 3.16
N LYS A 58 -5.95 -12.92 4.41
CA LYS A 58 -7.15 -12.54 5.19
C LYS A 58 -7.23 -11.03 5.44
N GLN A 59 -6.09 -10.36 5.52
CA GLN A 59 -6.02 -8.91 5.68
C GLN A 59 -6.02 -8.16 4.34
N GLY A 60 -6.13 -8.86 3.20
CA GLY A 60 -6.16 -8.25 1.87
C GLY A 60 -4.86 -7.55 1.47
N LEU A 61 -3.73 -7.95 2.06
CA LEU A 61 -2.44 -7.30 1.85
C LEU A 61 -1.82 -7.72 0.53
N THR A 62 -1.19 -6.77 -0.13
CA THR A 62 -0.38 -6.98 -1.33
C THR A 62 0.90 -6.14 -1.24
N ASP A 63 1.88 -6.44 -2.11
CA ASP A 63 3.19 -5.79 -2.14
C ASP A 63 3.93 -5.90 -0.79
N VAL A 64 3.78 -7.05 -0.12
CA VAL A 64 4.27 -7.36 1.21
C VAL A 64 5.10 -8.65 1.22
N CYS A 65 6.17 -8.65 2.03
CA CYS A 65 6.92 -9.84 2.41
C CYS A 65 7.01 -9.90 3.93
N CYS A 66 6.61 -11.05 4.49
CA CYS A 66 6.71 -11.34 5.93
C CYS A 66 7.68 -12.48 6.14
N VAL A 67 8.64 -12.30 7.04
CA VAL A 67 9.59 -13.33 7.46
C VAL A 67 9.44 -13.54 8.96
N VAL A 68 9.24 -14.80 9.36
CA VAL A 68 9.16 -15.21 10.77
C VAL A 68 10.33 -16.08 11.11
N THR A 69 11.22 -15.56 11.94
CA THR A 69 12.44 -16.24 12.36
C THR A 69 12.22 -17.03 13.64
N ARG A 70 12.54 -18.32 13.64
CA ARG A 70 12.42 -19.17 14.82
C ARG A 70 13.78 -19.68 15.29
N TYR A 71 14.07 -19.42 16.56
CA TYR A 71 15.14 -20.04 17.31
C TYR A 71 14.59 -21.25 18.06
N PHE A 72 15.13 -22.43 17.79
CA PHE A 72 14.66 -23.64 18.45
C PHE A 72 15.32 -23.78 19.83
N GLY A 73 14.49 -23.80 20.88
CA GLY A 73 14.92 -23.92 22.28
C GLY A 73 14.69 -25.31 22.90
N GLY A 74 14.55 -26.37 22.07
CA GLY A 74 14.37 -27.75 22.56
C GLY A 74 12.93 -28.17 22.81
N ILE A 75 11.96 -27.27 22.72
CA ILE A 75 10.53 -27.56 22.95
C ILE A 75 9.82 -27.82 21.62
N LEU A 76 9.20 -28.99 21.49
CA LEU A 76 8.38 -29.35 20.33
C LEU A 76 6.97 -28.78 20.52
N LEU A 77 6.52 -27.92 19.61
CA LEU A 77 5.20 -27.31 19.65
C LEU A 77 4.08 -28.20 19.06
N GLY A 78 4.47 -29.21 18.28
CA GLY A 78 3.54 -29.98 17.45
C GLY A 78 2.97 -29.15 16.29
N GLY A 79 2.35 -29.82 15.29
CA GLY A 79 1.85 -29.13 14.09
C GLY A 79 0.84 -28.03 14.39
N GLY A 80 -0.16 -28.29 15.24
CA GLY A 80 -1.15 -27.27 15.61
C GLY A 80 -0.58 -26.10 16.44
N GLY A 81 0.46 -26.36 17.23
CA GLY A 81 1.19 -25.32 17.95
C GLY A 81 1.99 -24.41 17.01
N LEU A 82 2.65 -25.02 16.00
CA LEU A 82 3.37 -24.27 14.97
C LEU A 82 2.44 -23.35 14.18
N VAL A 83 1.33 -23.89 13.68
CA VAL A 83 0.33 -23.11 12.95
C VAL A 83 -0.11 -21.87 13.76
N ARG A 84 -0.45 -22.06 15.03
CA ARG A 84 -0.86 -20.93 15.91
C ARG A 84 0.27 -19.93 16.12
N ALA A 85 1.50 -20.41 16.39
CA ALA A 85 2.64 -19.53 16.63
C ALA A 85 2.99 -18.68 15.41
N TYR A 86 3.07 -19.28 14.23
CA TYR A 86 3.40 -18.57 12.98
C TYR A 86 2.29 -17.61 12.57
N SER A 87 1.01 -18.01 12.66
CA SER A 87 -0.12 -17.11 12.38
C SER A 87 -0.17 -15.92 13.35
N HIS A 88 0.04 -16.17 14.64
CA HIS A 88 0.03 -15.11 15.64
C HIS A 88 1.19 -14.13 15.43
N CYS A 89 2.41 -14.64 15.20
CA CYS A 89 3.58 -13.81 14.94
C CYS A 89 3.39 -12.94 13.69
N ALA A 90 2.86 -13.50 12.59
CA ALA A 90 2.55 -12.73 11.39
C ALA A 90 1.50 -11.65 11.67
N ALA A 91 0.42 -11.96 12.42
CA ALA A 91 -0.65 -11.02 12.71
C ALA A 91 -0.15 -9.80 13.51
N ILE A 92 0.57 -10.02 14.62
CA ILE A 92 1.13 -8.93 15.44
C ILE A 92 2.18 -8.12 14.66
N THR A 93 2.93 -8.75 13.74
CA THR A 93 3.90 -8.05 12.91
C THR A 93 3.22 -7.10 11.94
N VAL A 94 2.13 -7.53 11.29
CA VAL A 94 1.34 -6.67 10.40
C VAL A 94 0.71 -5.51 11.15
N GLU A 95 0.15 -5.78 12.33
CA GLU A 95 -0.42 -4.73 13.19
C GLU A 95 0.64 -3.69 13.58
N ALA A 96 1.81 -4.14 14.01
CA ALA A 96 2.91 -3.25 14.39
C ALA A 96 3.50 -2.47 13.20
N ALA A 97 3.53 -3.05 12.01
CA ALA A 97 4.03 -2.39 10.80
C ALA A 97 3.09 -1.31 10.28
N GLY A 98 1.79 -1.44 10.56
CA GLY A 98 0.73 -0.63 9.97
C GLY A 98 0.45 -1.01 8.51
N VAL A 99 -0.72 -0.61 8.02
CA VAL A 99 -1.18 -0.87 6.65
C VAL A 99 -1.45 0.44 5.94
N LEU A 100 -0.89 0.59 4.75
CA LEU A 100 -1.16 1.73 3.88
C LEU A 100 -2.19 1.34 2.82
N ASN A 101 -3.27 2.11 2.75
CA ASN A 101 -4.25 1.94 1.68
C ASN A 101 -3.79 2.70 0.43
N MET A 102 -3.69 1.99 -0.69
CA MET A 102 -3.33 2.55 -1.99
C MET A 102 -4.60 2.75 -2.81
N TYR A 103 -4.77 3.93 -3.38
CA TYR A 103 -5.91 4.27 -4.22
C TYR A 103 -5.45 4.63 -5.63
N GLU A 104 -6.25 4.29 -6.63
CA GLU A 104 -6.09 4.85 -7.96
C GLU A 104 -6.45 6.34 -7.90
N CYS A 105 -5.48 7.20 -8.20
CA CYS A 105 -5.68 8.64 -8.24
C CYS A 105 -5.54 9.17 -9.67
N ILE A 106 -6.24 10.25 -9.93
CA ILE A 106 -6.09 11.06 -11.14
C ILE A 106 -5.33 12.33 -10.75
N SER A 107 -4.26 12.63 -11.45
CA SER A 107 -3.61 13.94 -11.39
C SER A 107 -4.31 14.88 -12.36
N ALA A 108 -4.80 15.99 -11.85
CA ALA A 108 -5.52 16.98 -12.63
C ALA A 108 -4.89 18.37 -12.45
N GLY A 109 -4.73 19.08 -13.56
CA GLY A 109 -4.41 20.51 -13.54
C GLY A 109 -5.71 21.32 -13.54
N LEU A 110 -5.84 22.25 -12.61
CA LEU A 110 -6.94 23.22 -12.52
C LEU A 110 -6.39 24.59 -12.87
N VAL A 111 -7.00 25.26 -13.85
CA VAL A 111 -6.64 26.64 -14.23
C VAL A 111 -7.83 27.54 -13.98
N MET A 112 -7.61 28.63 -13.27
CA MET A 112 -8.67 29.56 -12.88
C MET A 112 -8.15 30.98 -12.68
N ASN A 113 -9.05 31.96 -12.71
CA ASN A 113 -8.76 33.32 -12.29
C ASN A 113 -8.67 33.45 -10.77
N TYR A 114 -7.98 34.47 -10.27
CA TYR A 114 -7.78 34.72 -8.84
C TYR A 114 -9.07 34.84 -8.04
N ASP A 115 -10.14 35.43 -8.63
CA ASP A 115 -11.45 35.57 -8.01
C ASP A 115 -12.14 34.24 -7.68
N LEU A 116 -11.78 33.16 -8.38
CA LEU A 116 -12.33 31.82 -8.18
C LEU A 116 -11.48 30.98 -7.25
N TYR A 117 -10.20 31.33 -7.05
CA TYR A 117 -9.26 30.52 -6.26
C TYR A 117 -9.77 30.20 -4.85
N GLY A 118 -10.32 31.23 -4.14
CA GLY A 118 -10.84 31.00 -2.79
C GLY A 118 -12.02 30.03 -2.75
N LYS A 119 -12.92 30.09 -3.73
CA LYS A 119 -14.07 29.18 -3.82
C LYS A 119 -13.62 27.74 -4.13
N VAL A 120 -12.69 27.58 -5.07
CA VAL A 120 -12.15 26.27 -5.45
C VAL A 120 -11.39 25.66 -4.29
N SER A 121 -10.45 26.38 -3.68
CA SER A 121 -9.64 25.90 -2.56
C SER A 121 -10.48 25.49 -1.34
N TYR A 122 -11.63 26.13 -1.13
CA TYR A 122 -12.55 25.77 -0.06
C TYR A 122 -13.20 24.40 -0.28
N VAL A 123 -13.46 24.02 -1.52
CA VAL A 123 -14.15 22.76 -1.88
C VAL A 123 -13.21 21.57 -2.00
N LEU A 124 -11.95 21.77 -2.38
CA LEU A 124 -10.99 20.66 -2.62
C LEU A 124 -10.86 19.68 -1.44
N PRO A 125 -10.80 20.11 -0.16
CA PRO A 125 -10.70 19.21 0.98
C PRO A 125 -11.88 18.25 1.12
N ASP A 126 -13.10 18.64 0.75
CA ASP A 126 -14.30 17.79 0.83
C ASP A 126 -14.21 16.55 -0.06
N PHE A 127 -13.39 16.61 -1.10
CA PHE A 127 -13.12 15.50 -2.03
C PHE A 127 -11.82 14.75 -1.71
N GLY A 128 -11.19 15.04 -0.56
CA GLY A 128 -9.91 14.44 -0.17
C GLY A 128 -8.80 14.72 -1.18
N VAL A 129 -8.85 15.88 -1.83
CA VAL A 129 -7.87 16.27 -2.85
C VAL A 129 -6.55 16.63 -2.20
N LYS A 130 -5.46 16.06 -2.70
CA LYS A 130 -4.10 16.43 -2.32
C LYS A 130 -3.52 17.38 -3.34
N GLN A 131 -3.25 18.62 -2.93
CA GLN A 131 -2.53 19.57 -3.76
C GLN A 131 -1.05 19.20 -3.83
N LEU A 132 -0.53 19.08 -5.04
CA LEU A 132 0.87 18.72 -5.32
C LEU A 132 1.71 19.96 -5.60
N ASP A 133 1.15 20.89 -6.40
CA ASP A 133 1.86 22.07 -6.84
C ASP A 133 0.87 23.23 -7.08
N SER A 134 1.41 24.46 -7.08
CA SER A 134 0.65 25.67 -7.37
C SER A 134 1.53 26.71 -8.04
N ASP A 135 1.01 27.30 -9.12
CA ASP A 135 1.64 28.39 -9.86
C ASP A 135 0.69 29.61 -9.87
N PHE A 136 1.20 30.76 -9.46
CA PHE A 136 0.48 32.04 -9.35
C PHE A 136 1.08 33.04 -10.32
N GLY A 137 0.73 32.93 -11.61
CA GLY A 137 1.10 33.83 -12.68
C GLY A 137 -0.07 34.70 -13.11
N ASP A 138 -0.33 34.86 -14.42
CA ASP A 138 -1.51 35.57 -14.97
C ASP A 138 -2.83 34.90 -14.57
N SER A 139 -2.78 33.61 -14.26
CA SER A 139 -3.85 32.77 -13.73
C SER A 139 -3.33 31.85 -12.66
N VAL A 140 -4.20 31.37 -11.79
CA VAL A 140 -3.84 30.37 -10.79
C VAL A 140 -3.91 28.98 -11.44
N LYS A 141 -2.81 28.23 -11.35
CA LYS A 141 -2.74 26.84 -11.79
C LYS A 141 -2.45 25.95 -10.59
N LEU A 142 -3.29 24.96 -10.35
CA LEU A 142 -3.12 23.99 -9.29
C LEU A 142 -2.92 22.61 -9.92
N THR A 143 -1.93 21.86 -9.46
CA THR A 143 -1.82 20.43 -9.74
C THR A 143 -2.29 19.66 -8.53
N VAL A 144 -3.31 18.82 -8.71
CA VAL A 144 -3.98 18.13 -7.63
C VAL A 144 -4.10 16.63 -7.92
N ASN A 145 -4.01 15.80 -6.87
CA ASN A 145 -4.37 14.40 -6.92
C ASN A 145 -5.72 14.19 -6.25
N VAL A 146 -6.60 13.46 -6.93
CA VAL A 146 -7.92 13.08 -6.43
C VAL A 146 -8.14 11.59 -6.69
N LYS A 147 -8.85 10.89 -5.79
CA LYS A 147 -9.26 9.50 -6.03
C LYS A 147 -10.10 9.42 -7.31
N LYS A 148 -9.82 8.43 -8.15
CA LYS A 148 -10.47 8.26 -9.46
C LYS A 148 -12.00 8.28 -9.38
N GLU A 149 -12.55 7.67 -8.34
CA GLU A 149 -14.00 7.63 -8.08
C GLU A 149 -14.60 9.00 -7.75
N LEU A 150 -13.80 9.91 -7.16
CA LEU A 150 -14.23 11.25 -6.77
C LEU A 150 -13.94 12.31 -7.83
N TYR A 151 -13.21 11.97 -8.90
CA TYR A 151 -12.82 12.93 -9.93
C TYR A 151 -14.03 13.53 -10.66
N LYS A 152 -14.97 12.69 -11.11
CA LYS A 152 -16.16 13.16 -11.82
C LYS A 152 -17.06 14.03 -10.93
N PRO A 153 -17.42 13.62 -9.70
CA PRO A 153 -18.12 14.49 -8.75
C PRO A 153 -17.41 15.82 -8.48
N LEU A 154 -16.06 15.80 -8.37
CA LEU A 154 -15.28 17.03 -8.21
C LEU A 154 -15.44 17.96 -9.42
N CYS A 155 -15.32 17.45 -10.65
CA CYS A 155 -15.49 18.23 -11.86
C CYS A 155 -16.88 18.87 -11.95
N GLU A 156 -17.93 18.13 -11.64
CA GLU A 156 -19.30 18.63 -11.60
C GLU A 156 -19.44 19.78 -10.59
N LYS A 157 -18.91 19.56 -9.37
CA LYS A 157 -18.94 20.62 -8.33
C LYS A 157 -18.15 21.86 -8.72
N LEU A 158 -16.95 21.68 -9.30
CA LEU A 158 -16.14 22.82 -9.78
C LEU A 158 -16.86 23.59 -10.90
N THR A 159 -17.49 22.89 -11.82
CA THR A 159 -18.28 23.53 -12.90
C THR A 159 -19.39 24.35 -12.32
N ASP A 160 -20.15 23.88 -11.35
CA ASP A 160 -21.24 24.56 -10.70
C ASP A 160 -20.79 25.86 -10.01
N ILE A 161 -19.76 25.78 -9.16
CA ILE A 161 -19.32 26.95 -8.36
C ILE A 161 -18.58 28.01 -9.18
N THR A 162 -18.03 27.63 -10.34
CA THR A 162 -17.26 28.51 -11.23
C THR A 162 -18.02 28.91 -12.48
N CYS A 163 -19.25 28.41 -12.66
CA CYS A 163 -20.05 28.58 -13.87
C CYS A 163 -19.28 28.20 -15.14
N GLY A 164 -18.52 27.07 -15.07
CA GLY A 164 -17.71 26.55 -16.17
C GLY A 164 -16.43 27.34 -16.49
N LYS A 165 -16.03 28.31 -15.66
CA LYS A 165 -14.84 29.17 -15.89
C LYS A 165 -13.52 28.53 -15.43
N THR A 166 -13.55 27.37 -14.77
CA THR A 166 -12.35 26.59 -14.43
C THR A 166 -12.14 25.50 -15.49
N VAL A 167 -10.96 25.47 -16.07
CA VAL A 167 -10.57 24.41 -17.02
C VAL A 167 -9.79 23.36 -16.27
N SER A 168 -10.22 22.11 -16.38
CA SER A 168 -9.49 20.94 -15.86
C SER A 168 -8.91 20.12 -16.99
N TYR A 169 -7.65 19.73 -16.88
CA TYR A 169 -7.03 18.77 -17.77
C TYR A 169 -6.37 17.65 -16.95
N THR A 170 -6.43 16.44 -17.47
CA THR A 170 -6.00 15.25 -16.70
C THR A 170 -4.71 14.66 -17.22
N HIS A 171 -3.86 14.20 -16.29
CA HIS A 171 -2.83 13.21 -16.55
C HIS A 171 -3.15 11.97 -15.71
N LEU A 172 -3.25 10.80 -16.35
CA LEU A 172 -3.39 9.52 -15.62
C LEU A 172 -2.11 9.25 -14.85
N THR A 173 -2.22 9.07 -13.55
CA THR A 173 -1.11 8.68 -12.67
C THR A 173 -1.26 7.28 -12.15
N LEU A 174 -0.13 6.65 -11.80
CA LEU A 174 -0.05 5.36 -11.12
C LEU A 174 -0.71 5.42 -9.73
N PRO A 175 -1.06 4.25 -9.12
CA PRO A 175 -1.59 4.20 -7.77
C PRO A 175 -0.72 4.97 -6.79
N THR A 176 -1.33 5.85 -6.02
CA THR A 176 -0.64 6.76 -5.10
C THR A 176 -1.21 6.57 -3.69
N ILE A 177 -0.38 6.80 -2.68
CA ILE A 177 -0.82 6.88 -1.28
C ILE A 177 -1.68 8.14 -1.14
N ALA A 178 -2.91 7.98 -0.70
CA ALA A 178 -3.83 9.09 -0.42
C ALA A 178 -3.62 9.66 0.98
#